data_985fceb2dbae2d88c72f0fd195cdfdac
#
_entry.id   985fceb2dbae2d88c72f0fd195cdfdac
#
_cell.length_a   1.000
_cell.length_b   1.000
_cell.length_c   1.000
_cell.angle_alpha   90.00
_cell.angle_beta   90.00
_cell.angle_gamma   90.00
#
_symmetry.space_group_name_H-M   'P 1'
#
loop_
_entity.id
_entity.type
_entity.pdbx_description
1 polymer ?
#
loop_
_entity_poly.entity_id
_entity_poly.type
_entity_poly.pdbx_seq_one_letter_code
_entity_poly.pdbx_strand_id
1 'polypeptide(L)'
;MRPRTRLQTRLLDAVIGLVLRIKPLARLINRIAIKRLCSRMPARPNPLSTKDSYTSWTSLTDRTWSGRHLPPVPADASSPATTSEGPPTVDAVAGLFVRDGEMIPCPKSTVLFTYFAQWFTDGFLRTDRSAAPGVLRDTRKNESNHEIDLAQLYGLNSAMTNQLRADDGLLKRQMIEGEEYPQFLYDQGVLRPEFNELPRPFGADALTPDQKNALFAMGSDTRNMGFMAFNVLFLREHNRIARLLKKEYPGWSSDQLFETTRNILTVVLLKIVVEEYINHITPIPFRFILTADGFAKEPWFRTNWMAIEFNLLYRWHPLVPSTFTLNGTALTINQTLSNTHALTSAGLGRFMADASAQPAGRVGLFNTDKGLVTLADKPSIEQGRVAQLRSYNDYRVLCGQSRLKSFRELNPDPGIEAALSAVYDSIDDVEFYVGLFAEKSGVNDVLPPLTLLMVAFDAFSQALPNPLVSPRVFNETTFSAVGWKIVNDDQRISDLVHRNVPESSQPSFVSLTRQGYRRV
;
A
#
# COMPACT_ATOMS: atom_id res chain seq x y z
N MET A 1 -27.45 -1.56 11.54
CA MET A 1 -27.47 -0.54 12.64
C MET A 1 -28.26 0.65 12.18
N ARG A 2 -29.15 1.24 13.03
CA ARG A 2 -29.86 2.47 12.68
C ARG A 2 -28.85 3.60 12.46
N PRO A 3 -29.01 4.46 11.44
CA PRO A 3 -28.12 5.61 11.24
C PRO A 3 -28.18 6.52 12.45
N ARG A 4 -27.01 6.88 12.99
CA ARG A 4 -26.91 7.78 14.14
C ARG A 4 -27.25 9.20 13.70
N THR A 5 -27.92 9.96 14.59
CA THR A 5 -28.17 11.38 14.35
C THR A 5 -26.85 12.17 14.40
N ARG A 6 -26.78 13.33 13.73
CA ARG A 6 -25.61 14.23 13.76
C ARG A 6 -25.16 14.59 15.18
N LEU A 7 -26.13 14.73 16.11
CA LEU A 7 -25.85 15.03 17.51
C LEU A 7 -25.18 13.83 18.22
N GLN A 8 -25.69 12.63 18.01
CA GLN A 8 -25.09 11.40 18.58
C GLN A 8 -23.67 11.14 18.06
N THR A 9 -23.42 11.46 16.80
CA THR A 9 -22.07 11.35 16.21
C THR A 9 -21.12 12.36 16.87
N ARG A 10 -21.52 13.63 17.01
CA ARG A 10 -20.69 14.67 17.66
C ARG A 10 -20.42 14.37 19.13
N LEU A 11 -21.40 13.85 19.86
CA LEU A 11 -21.23 13.49 21.28
C LEU A 11 -20.24 12.32 21.42
N LEU A 12 -20.37 11.32 20.56
CA LEU A 12 -19.42 10.19 20.52
C LEU A 12 -18.01 10.65 20.17
N ASP A 13 -17.86 11.53 19.18
CA ASP A 13 -16.58 12.12 18.76
C ASP A 13 -15.94 12.90 19.92
N ALA A 14 -16.72 13.65 20.67
CA ALA A 14 -16.23 14.39 21.84
C ALA A 14 -15.79 13.46 22.99
N VAL A 15 -16.57 12.42 23.28
CA VAL A 15 -16.23 11.42 24.31
C VAL A 15 -14.98 10.64 23.91
N ILE A 16 -14.89 10.17 22.68
CA ILE A 16 -13.71 9.48 22.17
C ILE A 16 -12.49 10.43 22.22
N GLY A 17 -12.65 11.68 21.79
CA GLY A 17 -11.58 12.68 21.86
C GLY A 17 -11.07 12.96 23.27
N LEU A 18 -11.96 12.97 24.28
CA LEU A 18 -11.59 13.13 25.68
C LEU A 18 -10.83 11.91 26.22
N VAL A 19 -11.32 10.73 25.92
CA VAL A 19 -10.71 9.45 26.34
C VAL A 19 -9.31 9.28 25.74
N LEU A 20 -9.13 9.66 24.48
CA LEU A 20 -7.84 9.55 23.78
C LEU A 20 -6.76 10.53 24.30
N ARG A 21 -7.14 11.54 25.12
CA ARG A 21 -6.17 12.42 25.80
C ARG A 21 -5.46 11.74 26.96
N ILE A 22 -6.03 10.68 27.52
CA ILE A 22 -5.46 9.92 28.64
C ILE A 22 -4.67 8.75 28.05
N LYS A 23 -3.35 8.91 27.87
CA LYS A 23 -2.47 7.94 27.17
C LYS A 23 -2.65 6.45 27.62
N PRO A 24 -2.70 6.10 28.93
CA PRO A 24 -2.91 4.70 29.34
C PRO A 24 -4.27 4.14 28.91
N LEU A 25 -5.34 4.95 29.04
CA LEU A 25 -6.70 4.55 28.66
C LEU A 25 -6.82 4.43 27.13
N ALA A 26 -6.24 5.36 26.39
CA ALA A 26 -6.18 5.30 24.92
C ALA A 26 -5.50 4.01 24.44
N ARG A 27 -4.36 3.63 25.05
CA ARG A 27 -3.65 2.38 24.74
C ARG A 27 -4.50 1.14 25.03
N LEU A 28 -5.18 1.10 26.17
CA LEU A 28 -6.06 -0.01 26.54
C LEU A 28 -7.22 -0.17 25.55
N ILE A 29 -7.93 0.91 25.24
CA ILE A 29 -9.06 0.89 24.31
C ILE A 29 -8.59 0.54 22.89
N ASN A 30 -7.46 1.08 22.44
CA ASN A 30 -6.85 0.75 21.16
C ASN A 30 -6.55 -0.76 21.07
N ARG A 31 -5.95 -1.33 22.11
CA ARG A 31 -5.67 -2.78 22.18
C ARG A 31 -6.95 -3.61 22.08
N ILE A 32 -8.01 -3.24 22.81
CA ILE A 32 -9.30 -3.96 22.77
C ILE A 32 -9.93 -3.82 21.37
N ALA A 33 -9.89 -2.64 20.77
CA ALA A 33 -10.44 -2.40 19.43
C ALA A 33 -9.74 -3.25 18.37
N ILE A 34 -8.41 -3.26 18.35
CA ILE A 34 -7.61 -4.06 17.42
C ILE A 34 -7.87 -5.56 17.63
N LYS A 35 -7.86 -6.05 18.89
CA LYS A 35 -8.17 -7.46 19.18
C LYS A 35 -9.51 -7.87 18.63
N ARG A 36 -10.57 -7.09 18.89
CA ARG A 36 -11.92 -7.37 18.39
C ARG A 36 -12.01 -7.32 16.87
N LEU A 37 -11.29 -6.40 16.24
CA LEU A 37 -11.25 -6.26 14.80
C LEU A 37 -10.59 -7.49 14.17
N CYS A 38 -9.35 -7.81 14.56
CA CYS A 38 -8.58 -8.92 13.98
C CYS A 38 -9.15 -10.31 14.31
N SER A 39 -9.89 -10.47 15.42
CA SER A 39 -10.53 -11.74 15.79
C SER A 39 -11.66 -12.16 14.84
N ARG A 40 -12.07 -11.30 13.91
CA ARG A 40 -13.08 -11.66 12.88
C ARG A 40 -12.48 -12.45 11.71
N MET A 41 -11.17 -12.47 11.59
CA MET A 41 -10.47 -13.20 10.54
C MET A 41 -9.84 -14.49 11.09
N PRO A 42 -9.66 -15.52 10.26
CA PRO A 42 -8.92 -16.72 10.62
C PRO A 42 -7.53 -16.42 11.13
N ALA A 43 -7.00 -17.34 11.95
CA ALA A 43 -5.64 -17.23 12.47
C ALA A 43 -4.58 -17.19 11.36
N ARG A 44 -3.54 -16.39 11.55
CA ARG A 44 -2.40 -16.29 10.63
C ARG A 44 -1.19 -17.08 11.10
N PRO A 45 -0.31 -17.52 10.19
CA PRO A 45 -0.49 -17.52 8.74
C PRO A 45 -1.66 -18.39 8.33
N ASN A 46 -2.33 -18.04 7.25
CA ASN A 46 -3.35 -18.90 6.66
C ASN A 46 -2.62 -20.13 6.10
N PRO A 47 -3.04 -21.35 6.45
CA PRO A 47 -2.41 -22.58 5.95
C PRO A 47 -2.68 -22.81 4.46
N LEU A 48 -3.61 -22.06 3.85
CA LEU A 48 -3.94 -22.19 2.44
C LEU A 48 -2.96 -21.36 1.62
N SER A 49 -2.23 -21.99 0.72
CA SER A 49 -1.37 -21.34 -0.28
C SER A 49 -2.06 -21.30 -1.63
N THR A 50 -1.66 -20.37 -2.48
CA THR A 50 -2.12 -20.32 -3.87
C THR A 50 -1.43 -21.34 -4.77
N LYS A 51 -0.44 -22.07 -4.27
CA LYS A 51 0.35 -23.04 -5.04
C LYS A 51 -0.51 -24.18 -5.57
N ASP A 52 -1.24 -24.84 -4.68
CA ASP A 52 -2.05 -26.01 -4.99
C ASP A 52 -3.52 -25.79 -4.64
N SER A 53 -4.41 -26.54 -5.26
CA SER A 53 -5.84 -26.57 -4.93
C SER A 53 -6.16 -27.45 -3.71
N TYR A 54 -5.16 -28.18 -3.21
CA TYR A 54 -5.22 -29.03 -2.01
C TYR A 54 -4.05 -28.73 -1.07
N THR A 55 -4.08 -29.23 0.15
CA THR A 55 -3.02 -29.07 1.14
C THR A 55 -1.86 -30.01 0.83
N SER A 56 -0.78 -29.51 0.22
CA SER A 56 0.49 -30.21 0.07
C SER A 56 1.50 -29.72 1.10
N TRP A 57 2.57 -30.49 1.35
CA TRP A 57 3.65 -30.03 2.23
C TRP A 57 4.27 -28.72 1.74
N THR A 58 4.52 -28.62 0.44
CA THR A 58 5.08 -27.41 -0.17
C THR A 58 4.12 -26.23 -0.10
N SER A 59 2.80 -26.43 -0.18
CA SER A 59 1.82 -25.36 0.01
C SER A 59 1.78 -24.81 1.44
N LEU A 60 2.29 -25.57 2.42
CA LEU A 60 2.40 -25.13 3.81
C LEU A 60 3.73 -24.43 4.13
N THR A 61 4.77 -24.63 3.34
CA THR A 61 6.14 -24.24 3.70
C THR A 61 6.80 -23.32 2.71
N ASP A 62 6.41 -23.36 1.42
CA ASP A 62 7.00 -22.52 0.37
C ASP A 62 6.35 -21.13 0.36
N ARG A 63 7.01 -20.16 0.99
CA ARG A 63 6.55 -18.77 1.10
C ARG A 63 6.80 -17.95 -0.17
N THR A 64 7.33 -18.53 -1.25
CA THR A 64 7.35 -17.83 -2.55
C THR A 64 5.97 -17.69 -3.16
N TRP A 65 4.98 -18.45 -2.65
CA TRP A 65 3.60 -18.37 -3.05
C TRP A 65 2.79 -17.50 -2.07
N SER A 66 1.87 -16.70 -2.59
CA SER A 66 0.93 -15.98 -1.75
C SER A 66 0.02 -16.96 -0.99
N GLY A 67 -0.38 -16.58 0.23
CA GLY A 67 -1.47 -17.26 0.92
C GLY A 67 -2.83 -16.90 0.32
N ARG A 68 -3.91 -17.53 0.82
CA ARG A 68 -5.30 -17.16 0.54
C ARG A 68 -6.15 -17.29 1.80
N HIS A 69 -7.23 -16.54 1.88
CA HIS A 69 -8.13 -16.58 3.05
C HIS A 69 -9.17 -17.70 2.97
N LEU A 70 -9.66 -18.01 1.78
CA LEU A 70 -10.63 -19.07 1.53
C LEU A 70 -10.01 -20.20 0.69
N PRO A 71 -10.50 -21.45 0.83
CA PRO A 71 -10.14 -22.52 -0.09
C PRO A 71 -10.45 -22.12 -1.53
N PRO A 72 -9.71 -22.63 -2.52
CA PRO A 72 -10.00 -22.36 -3.92
C PRO A 72 -11.41 -22.86 -4.29
N VAL A 73 -11.94 -22.36 -5.39
CA VAL A 73 -13.14 -22.96 -5.98
C VAL A 73 -12.83 -24.40 -6.32
N PRO A 74 -13.65 -25.39 -5.86
CA PRO A 74 -13.46 -26.78 -6.25
C PRO A 74 -13.48 -26.94 -7.77
N ALA A 75 -12.64 -27.84 -8.30
CA ALA A 75 -12.52 -28.04 -9.73
C ALA A 75 -13.84 -28.56 -10.40
N ASP A 76 -14.71 -29.16 -9.61
CA ASP A 76 -16.04 -29.68 -9.99
C ASP A 76 -17.18 -28.66 -9.74
N ALA A 77 -16.90 -27.57 -9.06
CA ALA A 77 -17.85 -26.49 -8.89
C ALA A 77 -17.78 -25.54 -10.09
N SER A 78 -18.91 -25.08 -10.56
CA SER A 78 -18.97 -23.95 -11.48
C SER A 78 -18.16 -22.79 -10.86
N SER A 79 -17.26 -22.20 -11.62
CA SER A 79 -16.53 -20.99 -11.18
C SER A 79 -17.56 -19.95 -10.71
N PRO A 80 -17.31 -19.17 -9.64
CA PRO A 80 -18.23 -18.11 -9.23
C PRO A 80 -18.52 -17.07 -10.33
N ALA A 81 -17.77 -17.07 -11.40
CA ALA A 81 -17.99 -16.21 -12.57
C ALA A 81 -18.54 -16.97 -13.78
N THR A 82 -19.22 -18.12 -13.59
CA THR A 82 -19.85 -18.83 -14.70
C THR A 82 -21.25 -18.30 -14.92
N THR A 83 -21.45 -17.59 -16.02
CA THR A 83 -22.75 -17.39 -16.64
C THR A 83 -23.20 -18.70 -17.31
N SER A 84 -24.47 -18.80 -17.74
CA SER A 84 -24.97 -19.93 -18.51
C SER A 84 -24.10 -20.25 -19.77
N GLU A 85 -23.33 -19.29 -20.25
CA GLU A 85 -22.43 -19.38 -21.41
C GLU A 85 -20.93 -19.52 -21.03
N GLY A 86 -20.59 -19.62 -19.72
CA GLY A 86 -19.23 -19.61 -19.19
C GLY A 86 -18.88 -18.31 -18.46
N PRO A 87 -17.64 -18.17 -17.93
CA PRO A 87 -17.23 -16.95 -17.24
C PRO A 87 -17.21 -15.76 -18.20
N PRO A 88 -17.64 -14.54 -17.76
CA PRO A 88 -17.57 -13.35 -18.58
C PRO A 88 -16.13 -13.08 -19.03
N THR A 89 -15.95 -12.52 -20.23
CA THR A 89 -14.60 -12.17 -20.71
C THR A 89 -13.95 -11.13 -19.82
N VAL A 90 -12.61 -11.16 -19.72
CA VAL A 90 -11.86 -10.15 -18.95
C VAL A 90 -12.17 -8.74 -19.47
N ASP A 91 -12.37 -8.59 -20.78
CA ASP A 91 -12.70 -7.29 -21.40
C ASP A 91 -14.08 -6.77 -20.98
N ALA A 92 -15.08 -7.65 -20.93
CA ALA A 92 -16.43 -7.28 -20.47
C ALA A 92 -16.40 -6.82 -19.00
N VAL A 93 -15.71 -7.56 -18.13
CA VAL A 93 -15.55 -7.22 -16.71
C VAL A 93 -14.74 -5.93 -16.54
N ALA A 94 -13.65 -5.77 -17.28
CA ALA A 94 -12.78 -4.58 -17.24
C ALA A 94 -13.52 -3.31 -17.69
N GLY A 95 -14.51 -3.45 -18.59
CA GLY A 95 -15.40 -2.36 -19.00
C GLY A 95 -16.12 -1.68 -17.84
N LEU A 96 -16.42 -2.42 -16.75
CA LEU A 96 -17.04 -1.89 -15.54
C LEU A 96 -16.17 -0.87 -14.79
N PHE A 97 -14.87 -0.84 -15.03
CA PHE A 97 -13.93 0.05 -14.35
C PHE A 97 -13.67 1.34 -15.13
N VAL A 98 -13.86 1.33 -16.45
CA VAL A 98 -13.49 2.45 -17.34
C VAL A 98 -14.22 3.71 -16.93
N ARG A 99 -13.46 4.78 -16.66
CA ARG A 99 -14.01 6.11 -16.38
C ARG A 99 -14.74 6.65 -17.62
N ASP A 100 -15.99 7.03 -17.41
CA ASP A 100 -16.79 7.73 -18.39
C ASP A 100 -16.86 9.21 -17.98
N GLY A 101 -16.24 10.08 -18.77
CA GLY A 101 -16.17 11.51 -18.50
C GLY A 101 -15.10 11.91 -17.47
N GLU A 102 -15.45 12.83 -16.58
CA GLU A 102 -14.53 13.35 -15.56
C GLU A 102 -14.37 12.41 -14.35
N MET A 103 -13.20 12.50 -13.73
CA MET A 103 -12.92 11.77 -12.50
C MET A 103 -13.88 12.18 -11.38
N ILE A 104 -14.54 11.21 -10.76
CA ILE A 104 -15.30 11.44 -9.52
C ILE A 104 -14.30 11.59 -8.37
N PRO A 105 -14.15 12.78 -7.77
CA PRO A 105 -13.14 12.99 -6.74
C PRO A 105 -13.52 12.36 -5.40
N CYS A 106 -12.50 11.89 -4.66
CA CYS A 106 -12.65 11.53 -3.26
C CYS A 106 -12.82 12.81 -2.41
N PRO A 107 -13.85 12.92 -1.57
CA PRO A 107 -14.03 14.09 -0.74
C PRO A 107 -12.94 14.26 0.33
N LYS A 108 -12.27 13.19 0.74
CA LYS A 108 -11.32 13.16 1.86
C LYS A 108 -9.86 13.07 1.42
N SER A 109 -9.54 12.25 0.41
CA SER A 109 -8.16 11.87 0.09
C SER A 109 -7.52 12.81 -0.93
N THR A 110 -6.21 13.04 -0.75
CA THR A 110 -5.34 13.74 -1.70
C THR A 110 -4.61 12.74 -2.62
N VAL A 111 -4.00 13.23 -3.69
CA VAL A 111 -3.10 12.42 -4.54
C VAL A 111 -1.90 11.88 -3.75
N LEU A 112 -1.44 12.61 -2.72
CA LEU A 112 -0.39 12.14 -1.83
C LEU A 112 -0.76 10.82 -1.13
N PHE A 113 -2.03 10.65 -0.72
CA PHE A 113 -2.53 9.39 -0.18
C PHE A 113 -2.38 8.24 -1.18
N THR A 114 -2.73 8.48 -2.45
CA THR A 114 -2.62 7.49 -3.52
C THR A 114 -1.17 7.04 -3.72
N TYR A 115 -0.24 7.99 -3.78
CA TYR A 115 1.18 7.70 -3.96
C TYR A 115 1.79 6.98 -2.75
N PHE A 116 1.42 7.38 -1.52
CA PHE A 116 1.87 6.69 -0.32
C PHE A 116 1.35 5.25 -0.27
N ALA A 117 0.06 5.02 -0.58
CA ALA A 117 -0.53 3.69 -0.61
C ALA A 117 0.21 2.76 -1.58
N GLN A 118 0.49 3.22 -2.80
CA GLN A 118 1.25 2.47 -3.79
C GLN A 118 2.68 2.17 -3.30
N TRP A 119 3.39 3.19 -2.84
CA TRP A 119 4.76 3.05 -2.36
C TRP A 119 4.88 2.10 -1.18
N PHE A 120 4.00 2.25 -0.19
CA PHE A 120 3.99 1.42 1.02
C PHE A 120 3.78 -0.05 0.69
N THR A 121 2.80 -0.37 -0.14
CA THR A 121 2.43 -1.75 -0.44
C THR A 121 3.40 -2.45 -1.38
N ASP A 122 4.14 -1.73 -2.20
CA ASP A 122 5.12 -2.30 -3.14
C ASP A 122 6.27 -3.04 -2.41
N GLY A 123 6.52 -2.76 -1.14
CA GLY A 123 7.53 -3.47 -0.34
C GLY A 123 7.19 -4.93 -0.07
N PHE A 124 5.92 -5.28 0.06
CA PHE A 124 5.48 -6.60 0.54
C PHE A 124 4.38 -7.27 -0.31
N LEU A 125 3.69 -6.54 -1.17
CA LEU A 125 2.71 -7.09 -2.12
C LEU A 125 3.33 -7.13 -3.53
N ARG A 126 4.35 -7.94 -3.70
CA ARG A 126 5.13 -8.01 -4.95
C ARG A 126 4.76 -9.25 -5.75
N THR A 127 3.80 -9.09 -6.65
CA THR A 127 3.50 -10.13 -7.64
C THR A 127 4.74 -10.40 -8.50
N ASP A 128 5.01 -11.68 -8.79
CA ASP A 128 6.11 -12.10 -9.67
C ASP A 128 6.15 -11.26 -10.97
N ARG A 129 7.23 -10.55 -11.16
CA ARG A 129 7.50 -9.69 -12.32
C ARG A 129 8.61 -10.27 -13.22
N SER A 130 9.01 -11.54 -12.96
CA SER A 130 10.10 -12.17 -13.70
C SER A 130 9.87 -12.03 -15.21
N ALA A 131 10.82 -11.40 -15.88
CA ALA A 131 10.83 -11.18 -17.32
C ALA A 131 11.84 -12.10 -18.02
N ALA A 132 12.26 -13.19 -17.36
CA ALA A 132 13.23 -14.11 -17.96
C ALA A 132 12.61 -14.76 -19.21
N PRO A 133 13.31 -14.74 -20.35
CA PRO A 133 12.82 -15.36 -21.59
C PRO A 133 12.46 -16.84 -21.35
N GLY A 134 11.23 -17.22 -21.72
CA GLY A 134 10.73 -18.60 -21.58
C GLY A 134 10.20 -18.99 -20.19
N VAL A 135 10.24 -18.10 -19.20
CA VAL A 135 9.61 -18.32 -17.90
C VAL A 135 8.21 -17.71 -17.91
N LEU A 136 7.19 -18.54 -17.76
CA LEU A 136 5.83 -18.07 -17.58
C LEU A 136 5.70 -17.39 -16.20
N ARG A 137 5.30 -16.14 -16.24
CA ARG A 137 4.99 -15.36 -15.04
C ARG A 137 3.82 -15.98 -14.28
N ASP A 138 4.02 -16.27 -13.00
CA ASP A 138 2.94 -16.75 -12.14
C ASP A 138 2.50 -15.67 -11.14
N THR A 139 1.35 -15.07 -11.41
CA THR A 139 0.80 -13.98 -10.61
C THR A 139 0.36 -14.39 -9.20
N ARG A 140 0.42 -15.69 -8.87
CA ARG A 140 0.16 -16.23 -7.53
C ARG A 140 1.39 -16.17 -6.61
N LYS A 141 2.58 -15.92 -7.17
CA LYS A 141 3.82 -15.78 -6.40
C LYS A 141 4.00 -14.37 -5.88
N ASN A 142 4.70 -14.28 -4.74
CA ASN A 142 5.12 -13.03 -4.12
C ASN A 142 6.65 -13.02 -4.00
N GLU A 143 7.31 -12.06 -4.63
CA GLU A 143 8.78 -11.92 -4.63
C GLU A 143 9.33 -11.35 -3.31
N SER A 144 8.47 -10.86 -2.41
CA SER A 144 8.89 -10.33 -1.11
C SER A 144 9.07 -11.43 -0.07
N ASN A 145 9.69 -11.08 1.06
CA ASN A 145 9.75 -11.93 2.25
C ASN A 145 8.46 -11.89 3.10
N HIS A 146 7.42 -11.23 2.62
CA HIS A 146 6.13 -10.98 3.30
C HIS A 146 6.18 -10.04 4.51
N GLU A 147 7.32 -9.42 4.81
CA GLU A 147 7.44 -8.49 5.93
C GLU A 147 7.33 -7.04 5.47
N ILE A 148 6.91 -6.16 6.39
CA ILE A 148 6.94 -4.72 6.19
C ILE A 148 8.32 -4.23 6.64
N ASP A 149 9.29 -4.23 5.73
CA ASP A 149 10.72 -4.04 6.02
C ASP A 149 11.41 -2.98 5.14
N LEU A 150 10.62 -2.16 4.43
CA LEU A 150 11.11 -1.17 3.46
C LEU A 150 11.87 -1.79 2.27
N ALA A 151 11.46 -2.98 1.80
CA ALA A 151 12.10 -3.60 0.64
C ALA A 151 12.06 -2.71 -0.62
N GLN A 152 11.05 -1.85 -0.77
CA GLN A 152 10.97 -0.86 -1.85
C GLN A 152 12.08 0.22 -1.79
N LEU A 153 12.70 0.40 -0.62
CA LEU A 153 13.83 1.30 -0.41
C LEU A 153 15.17 0.57 -0.44
N TYR A 154 15.25 -0.60 0.24
CA TYR A 154 16.50 -1.33 0.47
C TYR A 154 16.77 -2.45 -0.52
N GLY A 155 15.80 -2.82 -1.35
CA GLY A 155 15.86 -4.01 -2.20
C GLY A 155 15.32 -5.26 -1.52
N LEU A 156 15.01 -6.30 -2.34
CA LEU A 156 14.34 -7.52 -1.91
C LEU A 156 15.27 -8.54 -1.24
N ASN A 157 16.57 -8.37 -1.38
CA ASN A 157 17.58 -9.28 -0.84
C ASN A 157 18.89 -8.55 -0.52
N SER A 158 19.80 -9.24 0.14
CA SER A 158 21.10 -8.66 0.56
C SER A 158 21.98 -8.22 -0.60
N ALA A 159 21.94 -8.90 -1.75
CA ALA A 159 22.72 -8.50 -2.92
C ALA A 159 22.27 -7.12 -3.43
N MET A 160 20.97 -6.92 -3.59
CA MET A 160 20.38 -5.62 -3.95
C MET A 160 20.69 -4.55 -2.89
N THR A 161 20.51 -4.88 -1.60
CA THR A 161 20.80 -3.95 -0.50
C THR A 161 22.24 -3.48 -0.54
N ASN A 162 23.21 -4.38 -0.76
CA ASN A 162 24.62 -4.05 -0.81
C ASN A 162 24.96 -3.10 -1.97
N GLN A 163 24.24 -3.19 -3.09
CA GLN A 163 24.45 -2.26 -4.21
C GLN A 163 23.92 -0.84 -3.91
N LEU A 164 22.93 -0.71 -3.03
CA LEU A 164 22.36 0.58 -2.64
C LEU A 164 23.06 1.24 -1.44
N ARG A 165 23.91 0.50 -0.71
CA ARG A 165 24.64 1.01 0.46
C ARG A 165 25.87 1.84 0.07
N ALA A 166 26.20 2.80 0.92
CA ALA A 166 27.44 3.55 0.93
C ALA A 166 28.11 3.39 2.30
N ASP A 167 29.32 3.97 2.46
CA ASP A 167 30.05 3.99 3.72
C ASP A 167 29.28 4.73 4.83
N ASP A 168 29.71 4.54 6.07
CA ASP A 168 29.12 5.15 7.27
C ASP A 168 27.63 4.87 7.49
N GLY A 169 27.16 3.72 7.00
CA GLY A 169 25.77 3.31 7.14
C GLY A 169 24.79 4.09 6.27
N LEU A 170 25.27 4.83 5.27
CA LEU A 170 24.42 5.63 4.38
C LEU A 170 23.89 4.79 3.22
N LEU A 171 22.85 5.31 2.56
CA LEU A 171 22.40 4.90 1.23
C LEU A 171 23.13 5.77 0.18
N LYS A 172 23.45 5.16 -0.98
CA LYS A 172 24.05 5.84 -2.14
C LYS A 172 23.16 6.96 -2.62
N ARG A 173 23.75 8.12 -2.87
CA ARG A 173 23.06 9.33 -3.30
C ARG A 173 23.89 10.12 -4.30
N GLN A 174 23.22 11.02 -4.97
CA GLN A 174 23.83 12.10 -5.76
C GLN A 174 23.20 13.43 -5.36
N MET A 175 23.90 14.53 -5.65
CA MET A 175 23.39 15.88 -5.43
C MET A 175 22.86 16.45 -6.74
N ILE A 176 21.61 16.90 -6.74
CA ILE A 176 21.00 17.61 -7.87
C ILE A 176 20.39 18.89 -7.30
N GLU A 177 20.81 20.05 -7.81
CA GLU A 177 20.34 21.37 -7.37
C GLU A 177 20.41 21.58 -5.83
N GLY A 178 21.44 21.01 -5.19
CA GLY A 178 21.65 21.13 -3.74
C GLY A 178 20.86 20.16 -2.87
N GLU A 179 20.04 19.28 -3.46
CA GLU A 179 19.27 18.28 -2.74
C GLU A 179 19.77 16.85 -2.98
N GLU A 180 19.63 15.96 -1.98
CA GLU A 180 19.99 14.55 -2.10
C GLU A 180 18.94 13.75 -2.86
N TYR A 181 19.36 12.98 -3.87
CA TYR A 181 18.53 12.05 -4.64
C TYR A 181 19.23 10.69 -4.75
N PRO A 182 18.50 9.58 -4.99
CA PRO A 182 19.12 8.31 -5.37
C PRO A 182 20.00 8.47 -6.61
N GLN A 183 21.05 7.67 -6.73
CA GLN A 183 21.82 7.62 -7.97
C GLN A 183 20.99 7.09 -9.13
N PHE A 184 21.31 7.53 -10.36
CA PHE A 184 20.68 6.97 -11.56
C PHE A 184 21.16 5.55 -11.82
N LEU A 185 20.24 4.71 -12.29
CA LEU A 185 20.48 3.31 -12.64
C LEU A 185 21.33 3.16 -13.91
N TYR A 186 21.15 4.09 -14.85
CA TYR A 186 21.84 4.09 -16.14
C TYR A 186 22.73 5.32 -16.30
N ASP A 187 23.75 5.17 -17.15
CA ASP A 187 24.58 6.28 -17.64
C ASP A 187 24.64 6.17 -19.17
N GLN A 188 24.29 7.23 -19.88
CA GLN A 188 24.19 7.28 -21.34
C GLN A 188 23.39 6.09 -21.94
N GLY A 189 22.30 5.69 -21.25
CA GLY A 189 21.45 4.56 -21.63
C GLY A 189 22.01 3.18 -21.29
N VAL A 190 23.22 3.08 -20.74
CA VAL A 190 23.89 1.84 -20.34
C VAL A 190 23.71 1.60 -18.84
N LEU A 191 23.35 0.37 -18.47
CA LEU A 191 23.22 -0.02 -17.05
C LEU A 191 24.58 0.15 -16.35
N ARG A 192 24.59 0.86 -15.22
CA ARG A 192 25.79 0.99 -14.40
C ARG A 192 26.18 -0.36 -13.78
N PRO A 193 27.44 -0.80 -13.90
CA PRO A 193 27.87 -2.12 -13.41
C PRO A 193 27.62 -2.35 -11.91
N GLU A 194 27.71 -1.29 -11.09
CA GLU A 194 27.47 -1.33 -9.66
C GLU A 194 26.01 -1.57 -9.25
N PHE A 195 25.08 -1.66 -10.22
CA PHE A 195 23.65 -1.87 -10.02
C PHE A 195 23.11 -3.09 -10.80
N ASN A 196 23.98 -4.04 -11.14
CA ASN A 196 23.64 -5.21 -11.97
C ASN A 196 22.64 -6.18 -11.30
N GLU A 197 22.57 -6.21 -9.96
CA GLU A 197 21.62 -7.03 -9.19
C GLU A 197 20.25 -6.36 -9.04
N LEU A 198 20.13 -5.06 -9.34
CA LEU A 198 18.86 -4.36 -9.18
C LEU A 198 17.89 -4.74 -10.31
N PRO A 199 16.58 -4.86 -10.00
CA PRO A 199 15.57 -5.19 -11.00
C PRO A 199 15.47 -4.07 -12.04
N ARG A 200 15.18 -4.47 -13.28
CA ARG A 200 14.90 -3.53 -14.36
C ARG A 200 13.41 -3.26 -14.45
N PRO A 201 12.98 -2.04 -14.80
CA PRO A 201 11.57 -1.77 -14.97
C PRO A 201 10.98 -2.59 -16.11
N PHE A 202 9.73 -2.99 -15.97
CA PHE A 202 9.01 -3.68 -17.04
C PHE A 202 9.06 -2.86 -18.34
N GLY A 203 9.44 -3.51 -19.45
CA GLY A 203 9.61 -2.85 -20.74
C GLY A 203 10.85 -1.96 -20.85
N ALA A 204 11.87 -2.15 -20.00
CA ALA A 204 13.11 -1.36 -20.01
C ALA A 204 13.81 -1.35 -21.38
N ASP A 205 13.71 -2.42 -22.15
CA ASP A 205 14.35 -2.53 -23.47
C ASP A 205 13.71 -1.59 -24.51
N ALA A 206 12.44 -1.24 -24.32
CA ALA A 206 11.72 -0.28 -25.18
C ALA A 206 11.92 1.20 -24.76
N LEU A 207 12.62 1.46 -23.65
CA LEU A 207 12.89 2.83 -23.19
C LEU A 207 14.01 3.45 -24.02
N THR A 208 13.82 4.74 -24.36
CA THR A 208 14.88 5.54 -24.97
C THR A 208 16.06 5.75 -24.01
N PRO A 209 17.28 6.07 -24.49
CA PRO A 209 18.39 6.41 -23.61
C PRO A 209 18.05 7.50 -22.58
N ASP A 210 17.32 8.53 -22.97
CA ASP A 210 16.91 9.61 -22.07
C ASP A 210 15.96 9.11 -20.98
N GLN A 211 14.99 8.26 -21.33
CA GLN A 211 14.10 7.63 -20.34
C GLN A 211 14.87 6.69 -19.39
N LYS A 212 15.87 5.95 -19.89
CA LYS A 212 16.76 5.14 -19.05
C LYS A 212 17.56 6.01 -18.09
N ASN A 213 18.17 7.08 -18.58
CA ASN A 213 18.95 8.02 -17.77
C ASN A 213 18.12 8.76 -16.71
N ALA A 214 16.80 8.75 -16.84
CA ALA A 214 15.86 9.32 -15.88
C ALA A 214 15.35 8.30 -14.84
N LEU A 215 15.99 7.13 -14.68
CA LEU A 215 15.60 6.11 -13.72
C LEU A 215 16.57 6.09 -12.53
N PHE A 216 16.04 6.20 -11.33
CA PHE A 216 16.83 5.97 -10.12
C PHE A 216 17.12 4.47 -9.93
N ALA A 217 18.29 4.16 -9.37
CA ALA A 217 18.68 2.80 -8.99
C ALA A 217 17.77 2.26 -7.87
N MET A 218 17.41 3.11 -6.91
CA MET A 218 16.51 2.77 -5.82
C MET A 218 15.06 2.64 -6.32
N GLY A 219 14.44 1.47 -6.10
CA GLY A 219 13.09 1.17 -6.60
C GLY A 219 13.01 1.16 -8.12
N SER A 220 14.06 0.68 -8.78
CA SER A 220 14.31 0.75 -10.21
C SER A 220 13.26 0.05 -11.08
N ASP A 221 12.52 -0.90 -10.53
CA ASP A 221 11.44 -1.61 -11.22
C ASP A 221 10.11 -0.86 -11.26
N THR A 222 9.98 0.25 -10.54
CA THR A 222 8.78 1.08 -10.51
C THR A 222 9.07 2.47 -11.07
N ARG A 223 8.33 2.86 -12.11
CA ARG A 223 8.58 4.09 -12.89
C ARG A 223 7.69 5.27 -12.50
N ASN A 224 6.81 5.11 -11.52
CA ASN A 224 5.87 6.15 -11.12
C ASN A 224 6.55 7.26 -10.31
N MET A 225 6.30 8.52 -10.67
CA MET A 225 6.92 9.70 -10.04
C MET A 225 6.61 9.80 -8.54
N GLY A 226 5.38 9.49 -8.13
CA GLY A 226 5.00 9.50 -6.71
C GLY A 226 5.76 8.45 -5.89
N PHE A 227 5.97 7.26 -6.47
CA PHE A 227 6.80 6.22 -5.86
C PHE A 227 8.24 6.70 -5.69
N MET A 228 8.82 7.31 -6.73
CA MET A 228 10.18 7.86 -6.67
C MET A 228 10.30 8.98 -5.61
N ALA A 229 9.30 9.85 -5.48
CA ALA A 229 9.29 10.92 -4.49
C ALA A 229 9.33 10.38 -3.04
N PHE A 230 8.59 9.31 -2.75
CA PHE A 230 8.68 8.66 -1.44
C PHE A 230 10.02 7.94 -1.22
N ASN A 231 10.62 7.33 -2.25
CA ASN A 231 11.99 6.80 -2.15
C ASN A 231 13.00 7.91 -1.83
N VAL A 232 12.89 9.08 -2.47
CA VAL A 232 13.73 10.25 -2.15
C VAL A 232 13.54 10.68 -0.69
N LEU A 233 12.29 10.79 -0.22
CA LEU A 233 11.99 11.18 1.15
C LEU A 233 12.60 10.21 2.17
N PHE A 234 12.40 8.91 1.97
CA PHE A 234 12.89 7.89 2.89
C PHE A 234 14.40 7.64 2.78
N LEU A 235 15.02 7.85 1.61
CA LEU A 235 16.48 7.89 1.47
C LEU A 235 17.09 9.01 2.33
N ARG A 236 16.52 10.22 2.24
CA ARG A 236 17.00 11.37 3.02
C ARG A 236 16.82 11.13 4.51
N GLU A 237 15.68 10.59 4.93
CA GLU A 237 15.43 10.27 6.34
C GLU A 237 16.38 9.18 6.84
N HIS A 238 16.65 8.13 6.05
CA HIS A 238 17.68 7.13 6.36
C HIS A 238 19.04 7.80 6.57
N ASN A 239 19.49 8.58 5.60
CA ASN A 239 20.81 9.23 5.67
C ASN A 239 20.91 10.24 6.83
N ARG A 240 19.80 10.93 7.15
CA ARG A 240 19.72 11.82 8.32
C ARG A 240 19.91 11.04 9.64
N ILE A 241 19.19 9.92 9.80
CA ILE A 241 19.29 9.08 11.00
C ILE A 241 20.69 8.47 11.12
N ALA A 242 21.25 7.93 10.02
CA ALA A 242 22.60 7.37 10.00
C ALA A 242 23.66 8.39 10.44
N ARG A 243 23.56 9.65 9.97
CA ARG A 243 24.46 10.74 10.41
C ARG A 243 24.30 11.08 11.89
N LEU A 244 23.08 11.06 12.43
CA LEU A 244 22.85 11.26 13.86
C LEU A 244 23.48 10.14 14.69
N LEU A 245 23.33 8.89 14.26
CA LEU A 245 23.95 7.74 14.92
C LEU A 245 25.48 7.80 14.83
N LYS A 246 26.04 8.13 13.66
CA LYS A 246 27.50 8.26 13.49
C LYS A 246 28.09 9.34 14.37
N LYS A 247 27.37 10.46 14.54
CA LYS A 247 27.80 11.56 15.42
C LYS A 247 27.84 11.12 16.88
N GLU A 248 26.83 10.40 17.35
CA GLU A 248 26.72 9.95 18.73
C GLU A 248 27.61 8.73 19.02
N TYR A 249 27.74 7.83 18.03
CA TYR A 249 28.49 6.58 18.16
C TYR A 249 29.58 6.48 17.08
N PRO A 250 30.63 7.30 17.13
CA PRO A 250 31.66 7.37 16.07
C PRO A 250 32.45 6.06 15.88
N GLY A 251 32.46 5.20 16.90
CA GLY A 251 33.10 3.88 16.86
C GLY A 251 32.28 2.75 16.24
N TRP A 252 31.01 2.99 15.88
CA TRP A 252 30.20 1.96 15.25
C TRP A 252 30.65 1.68 13.80
N SER A 253 30.60 0.39 13.43
CA SER A 253 30.88 -0.02 12.05
C SER A 253 29.79 0.50 11.09
N SER A 254 30.12 0.55 9.78
CA SER A 254 29.15 0.90 8.74
C SER A 254 27.93 -0.03 8.75
N ASP A 255 28.12 -1.32 9.03
CA ASP A 255 27.02 -2.29 9.14
C ASP A 255 26.12 -1.99 10.34
N GLN A 256 26.70 -1.72 11.50
CA GLN A 256 25.92 -1.41 12.70
C GLN A 256 25.13 -0.11 12.53
N LEU A 257 25.72 0.92 11.93
CA LEU A 257 25.03 2.16 11.60
C LEU A 257 23.87 1.92 10.64
N PHE A 258 24.10 1.15 9.56
CA PHE A 258 23.10 0.85 8.56
C PHE A 258 21.92 0.06 9.11
N GLU A 259 22.18 -1.07 9.78
CA GLU A 259 21.12 -1.94 10.29
C GLU A 259 20.32 -1.28 11.42
N THR A 260 20.99 -0.51 12.31
CA THR A 260 20.26 0.24 13.34
C THR A 260 19.39 1.34 12.71
N THR A 261 19.89 2.03 11.69
CA THR A 261 19.11 3.03 10.93
C THR A 261 17.91 2.38 10.25
N ARG A 262 18.10 1.24 9.59
CA ARG A 262 17.02 0.46 8.94
C ARG A 262 15.95 0.06 9.96
N ASN A 263 16.35 -0.43 11.13
CA ASN A 263 15.42 -0.80 12.20
C ASN A 263 14.59 0.41 12.66
N ILE A 264 15.23 1.54 12.90
CA ILE A 264 14.55 2.78 13.31
C ILE A 264 13.56 3.22 12.23
N LEU A 265 14.00 3.29 10.97
CA LEU A 265 13.17 3.79 9.86
C LEU A 265 11.99 2.85 9.55
N THR A 266 12.17 1.54 9.71
CA THR A 266 11.07 0.57 9.59
C THR A 266 9.99 0.82 10.66
N VAL A 267 10.38 1.10 11.91
CA VAL A 267 9.41 1.44 12.97
C VAL A 267 8.75 2.79 12.70
N VAL A 268 9.48 3.78 12.19
CA VAL A 268 8.91 5.07 11.74
C VAL A 268 7.83 4.84 10.67
N LEU A 269 8.10 3.97 9.67
CA LEU A 269 7.08 3.58 8.69
C LEU A 269 5.87 2.93 9.34
N LEU A 270 6.05 1.96 10.23
CA LEU A 270 4.94 1.29 10.93
C LEU A 270 4.08 2.29 11.72
N LYS A 271 4.69 3.31 12.34
CA LYS A 271 3.95 4.39 13.01
C LYS A 271 3.13 5.21 12.02
N ILE A 272 3.72 5.66 10.92
CA ILE A 272 3.01 6.41 9.87
C ILE A 272 1.84 5.57 9.34
N VAL A 273 2.05 4.28 9.10
CA VAL A 273 1.00 3.38 8.60
C VAL A 273 -0.15 3.27 9.61
N VAL A 274 0.12 3.01 10.89
CA VAL A 274 -0.93 2.82 11.90
C VAL A 274 -1.55 4.16 12.32
N GLU A 275 -0.73 5.18 12.56
CA GLU A 275 -1.15 6.41 13.24
C GLU A 275 -1.58 7.54 12.29
N GLU A 276 -1.21 7.47 11.00
CA GLU A 276 -1.63 8.43 9.99
C GLU A 276 -2.45 7.76 8.88
N TYR A 277 -1.91 6.76 8.19
CA TYR A 277 -2.53 6.16 7.02
C TYR A 277 -3.81 5.36 7.34
N ILE A 278 -3.79 4.45 8.32
CA ILE A 278 -4.99 3.71 8.76
C ILE A 278 -6.02 4.66 9.38
N ASN A 279 -5.58 5.64 10.14
CA ASN A 279 -6.47 6.66 10.70
C ASN A 279 -7.11 7.55 9.62
N HIS A 280 -6.41 7.80 8.50
CA HIS A 280 -7.00 8.46 7.34
C HIS A 280 -8.09 7.61 6.69
N ILE A 281 -7.86 6.30 6.49
CA ILE A 281 -8.84 5.39 5.89
C ILE A 281 -10.06 5.19 6.79
N THR A 282 -9.87 5.17 8.09
CA THR A 282 -10.91 4.89 9.09
C THR A 282 -12.05 5.91 9.03
N PRO A 283 -13.34 5.49 8.89
CA PRO A 283 -14.48 6.39 8.83
C PRO A 283 -14.97 6.88 10.20
N ILE A 284 -14.46 6.31 11.29
CA ILE A 284 -14.81 6.66 12.66
C ILE A 284 -13.74 7.59 13.28
N PRO A 285 -14.07 8.41 14.27
CA PRO A 285 -13.11 9.35 14.88
C PRO A 285 -12.11 8.69 15.83
N PHE A 286 -12.10 7.37 15.89
CA PHE A 286 -11.13 6.61 16.68
C PHE A 286 -9.72 6.76 16.09
N ARG A 287 -8.72 7.01 16.94
CA ARG A 287 -7.31 7.07 16.53
C ARG A 287 -6.59 5.82 16.98
N PHE A 288 -6.18 5.02 16.00
CA PHE A 288 -5.27 3.91 16.23
C PHE A 288 -3.87 4.43 16.51
N ILE A 289 -3.17 3.77 17.43
CA ILE A 289 -1.77 4.03 17.78
C ILE A 289 -0.99 2.72 17.72
N LEU A 290 0.27 2.79 17.29
CA LEU A 290 1.16 1.64 17.28
C LEU A 290 1.48 1.24 18.73
N THR A 291 1.21 -0.01 19.07
CA THR A 291 1.48 -0.57 20.40
C THR A 291 2.33 -1.81 20.23
N ALA A 292 3.54 -1.78 20.74
CA ALA A 292 4.53 -2.85 20.60
C ALA A 292 4.24 -4.10 21.45
N ASP A 293 3.19 -4.12 22.27
CA ASP A 293 2.89 -5.21 23.18
C ASP A 293 1.40 -5.55 23.23
N GLY A 294 1.07 -6.66 23.86
CA GLY A 294 -0.31 -7.04 24.20
C GLY A 294 -1.04 -7.87 23.16
N PHE A 295 -0.36 -8.32 22.09
CA PHE A 295 -0.97 -9.12 21.03
C PHE A 295 -0.36 -10.51 20.88
N ALA A 296 0.76 -10.83 21.53
CA ALA A 296 1.50 -12.09 21.37
C ALA A 296 0.69 -13.37 21.65
N LYS A 297 -0.44 -13.28 22.35
CA LYS A 297 -1.34 -14.41 22.64
C LYS A 297 -2.52 -14.51 21.66
N GLU A 298 -2.64 -13.56 20.74
CA GLU A 298 -3.74 -13.56 19.77
C GLU A 298 -3.49 -14.62 18.68
N PRO A 299 -4.52 -15.34 18.23
CA PRO A 299 -4.36 -16.40 17.22
C PRO A 299 -3.77 -15.91 15.90
N TRP A 300 -4.00 -14.65 15.55
CA TRP A 300 -3.51 -14.01 14.34
C TRP A 300 -2.08 -13.46 14.47
N PHE A 301 -1.50 -13.39 15.68
CA PHE A 301 -0.15 -12.90 15.90
C PHE A 301 0.88 -13.97 15.54
N ARG A 302 1.25 -14.02 14.28
CA ARG A 302 2.18 -15.01 13.71
C ARG A 302 3.04 -14.34 12.64
N THR A 303 4.09 -15.05 12.21
CA THR A 303 4.91 -14.67 11.05
C THR A 303 4.03 -14.35 9.85
N ASN A 304 4.30 -13.24 9.20
CA ASN A 304 3.52 -12.75 8.08
C ASN A 304 3.57 -13.71 6.89
N TRP A 305 2.43 -13.87 6.25
CA TRP A 305 2.27 -14.53 4.95
C TRP A 305 1.18 -13.78 4.19
N MET A 306 1.58 -12.95 3.22
CA MET A 306 0.66 -12.10 2.47
C MET A 306 -0.29 -12.94 1.63
N ALA A 307 -1.58 -12.66 1.77
CA ALA A 307 -2.62 -13.31 0.98
C ALA A 307 -2.80 -12.62 -0.37
N ILE A 308 -3.20 -13.38 -1.38
CA ILE A 308 -3.51 -12.85 -2.72
C ILE A 308 -4.69 -11.87 -2.66
N GLU A 309 -5.68 -12.13 -1.80
CA GLU A 309 -6.78 -11.19 -1.56
C GLU A 309 -6.26 -9.85 -1.07
N PHE A 310 -5.27 -9.84 -0.16
CA PHE A 310 -4.67 -8.60 0.33
C PHE A 310 -3.95 -7.84 -0.78
N ASN A 311 -3.30 -8.53 -1.71
CA ASN A 311 -2.75 -7.90 -2.90
C ASN A 311 -3.85 -7.22 -3.75
N LEU A 312 -4.98 -7.89 -3.99
CA LEU A 312 -6.09 -7.32 -4.76
C LEU A 312 -6.83 -6.20 -4.02
N LEU A 313 -6.90 -6.27 -2.67
CA LEU A 313 -7.49 -5.21 -1.84
C LEU A 313 -6.80 -3.85 -1.99
N TYR A 314 -5.54 -3.80 -2.45
CA TYR A 314 -4.76 -2.58 -2.64
C TYR A 314 -4.70 -2.09 -4.10
N ARG A 315 -5.52 -2.62 -4.98
CA ARG A 315 -5.59 -2.20 -6.40
C ARG A 315 -6.51 -1.01 -6.62
N TRP A 316 -6.30 0.08 -5.91
CA TRP A 316 -7.16 1.28 -5.92
C TRP A 316 -6.89 2.22 -7.10
N HIS A 317 -6.89 1.69 -8.32
CA HIS A 317 -6.60 2.47 -9.54
C HIS A 317 -7.57 3.64 -9.76
N PRO A 318 -8.87 3.60 -9.32
CA PRO A 318 -9.75 4.75 -9.40
C PRO A 318 -9.28 5.99 -8.62
N LEU A 319 -8.34 5.83 -7.65
CA LEU A 319 -7.75 6.96 -6.93
C LEU A 319 -6.85 7.82 -7.81
N VAL A 320 -6.31 7.27 -8.91
CA VAL A 320 -5.33 7.94 -9.77
C VAL A 320 -6.04 8.90 -10.72
N PRO A 321 -5.75 10.23 -10.67
CA PRO A 321 -6.27 11.17 -11.64
C PRO A 321 -5.63 10.94 -13.01
N SER A 322 -6.33 11.28 -14.10
CA SER A 322 -5.79 11.19 -15.46
C SER A 322 -4.63 12.17 -15.70
N THR A 323 -4.58 13.24 -14.90
CA THR A 323 -3.52 14.25 -14.94
C THR A 323 -3.07 14.60 -13.52
N PHE A 324 -1.78 14.87 -13.37
CA PHE A 324 -1.18 15.39 -12.15
C PHE A 324 -0.48 16.71 -12.44
N THR A 325 -0.81 17.76 -11.73
CA THR A 325 -0.17 19.08 -11.92
C THR A 325 1.04 19.19 -11.01
N LEU A 326 2.23 19.32 -11.59
CA LEU A 326 3.49 19.54 -10.90
C LEU A 326 4.07 20.90 -11.29
N ASN A 327 4.26 21.79 -10.32
CA ASN A 327 4.80 23.12 -10.52
C ASN A 327 4.11 23.89 -11.66
N GLY A 328 2.76 23.82 -11.69
CA GLY A 328 1.93 24.48 -12.71
C GLY A 328 1.80 23.72 -14.03
N THR A 329 2.55 22.65 -14.26
CA THR A 329 2.49 21.84 -15.48
C THR A 329 1.62 20.61 -15.27
N ALA A 330 0.57 20.45 -16.08
CA ALA A 330 -0.27 19.27 -16.09
C ALA A 330 0.44 18.11 -16.82
N LEU A 331 0.63 17.00 -16.13
CA LEU A 331 1.26 15.77 -16.64
C LEU A 331 0.21 14.67 -16.73
N THR A 332 0.09 14.01 -17.87
CA THR A 332 -0.70 12.79 -18.01
C THR A 332 -0.05 11.64 -17.22
N ILE A 333 -0.80 10.55 -16.99
CA ILE A 333 -0.26 9.36 -16.31
C ILE A 333 1.04 8.89 -16.97
N ASN A 334 1.05 8.79 -18.31
CA ASN A 334 2.25 8.37 -19.05
C ASN A 334 3.44 9.33 -18.87
N GLN A 335 3.17 10.64 -18.76
CA GLN A 335 4.21 11.66 -18.52
C GLN A 335 4.74 11.66 -17.09
N THR A 336 4.04 11.02 -16.14
CA THR A 336 4.54 10.80 -14.78
C THR A 336 5.44 9.56 -14.66
N LEU A 337 5.52 8.74 -15.71
CA LEU A 337 6.35 7.53 -15.72
C LEU A 337 7.76 7.85 -16.21
N SER A 338 8.78 7.35 -15.52
CA SER A 338 10.21 7.55 -15.86
C SER A 338 10.58 9.03 -16.02
N ASN A 339 9.98 9.92 -15.25
CA ASN A 339 10.19 11.37 -15.36
C ASN A 339 10.79 11.95 -14.07
N THR A 340 11.97 11.44 -13.68
CA THR A 340 12.70 11.97 -12.51
C THR A 340 13.15 13.41 -12.72
N HIS A 341 13.39 13.85 -13.96
CA HIS A 341 13.78 15.24 -14.26
C HIS A 341 12.70 16.24 -13.82
N ALA A 342 11.42 15.95 -14.07
CA ALA A 342 10.36 16.82 -13.59
C ALA A 342 10.31 16.86 -12.05
N LEU A 343 10.54 15.72 -11.38
CA LEU A 343 10.61 15.65 -9.92
C LEU A 343 11.81 16.44 -9.36
N THR A 344 13.01 16.27 -9.94
CA THR A 344 14.23 16.92 -9.46
C THR A 344 14.21 18.41 -9.71
N SER A 345 13.70 18.86 -10.87
CA SER A 345 13.56 20.29 -11.20
C SER A 345 12.49 21.00 -10.35
N ALA A 346 11.42 20.31 -9.96
CA ALA A 346 10.43 20.88 -9.06
C ALA A 346 10.89 20.89 -7.60
N GLY A 347 11.76 19.93 -7.23
CA GLY A 347 12.16 19.66 -5.86
C GLY A 347 11.13 18.85 -5.07
N LEU A 348 11.61 18.09 -4.06
CA LEU A 348 10.76 17.23 -3.27
C LEU A 348 9.66 18.00 -2.53
N GLY A 349 9.97 19.16 -1.97
CA GLY A 349 9.01 19.99 -1.23
C GLY A 349 7.83 20.41 -2.10
N ARG A 350 8.09 20.87 -3.33
CA ARG A 350 7.05 21.25 -4.28
C ARG A 350 6.19 20.05 -4.70
N PHE A 351 6.82 18.91 -4.98
CA PHE A 351 6.07 17.69 -5.29
C PHE A 351 5.09 17.30 -4.17
N MET A 352 5.55 17.30 -2.91
CA MET A 352 4.72 16.95 -1.75
C MET A 352 3.58 17.95 -1.54
N ALA A 353 3.81 19.24 -1.77
CA ALA A 353 2.77 20.28 -1.75
C ALA A 353 1.70 20.04 -2.82
N ASP A 354 2.12 19.87 -4.08
CA ASP A 354 1.21 19.70 -5.21
C ASP A 354 0.39 18.41 -5.11
N ALA A 355 1.00 17.30 -4.64
CA ALA A 355 0.30 16.05 -4.38
C ALA A 355 -0.70 16.15 -3.21
N SER A 356 -0.43 17.01 -2.22
CA SER A 356 -1.34 17.29 -1.10
C SER A 356 -2.49 18.24 -1.47
N ALA A 357 -2.31 19.08 -2.49
CA ALA A 357 -3.32 20.04 -2.93
C ALA A 357 -4.38 19.42 -3.85
N GLN A 358 -4.03 18.36 -4.59
CA GLN A 358 -4.90 17.77 -5.60
C GLN A 358 -5.73 16.61 -5.03
N PRO A 359 -7.02 16.49 -5.39
CA PRO A 359 -7.88 15.41 -4.93
C PRO A 359 -7.51 14.09 -5.62
N ALA A 360 -7.49 12.99 -4.84
CA ALA A 360 -7.55 11.64 -5.40
C ALA A 360 -8.94 11.36 -5.99
N GLY A 361 -9.04 10.37 -6.87
CA GLY A 361 -10.33 9.85 -7.31
C GLY A 361 -11.05 9.08 -6.19
N ARG A 362 -12.32 8.77 -6.41
CA ARG A 362 -13.13 7.94 -5.51
C ARG A 362 -13.02 6.48 -5.92
N VAL A 363 -12.84 5.59 -4.95
CA VAL A 363 -12.88 4.14 -5.21
C VAL A 363 -14.30 3.73 -5.58
N GLY A 364 -14.45 3.09 -6.74
CA GLY A 364 -15.72 2.65 -7.28
C GLY A 364 -15.60 2.23 -8.75
N LEU A 365 -16.65 1.62 -9.29
CA LEU A 365 -16.78 1.33 -10.71
C LEU A 365 -16.85 2.64 -11.53
N PHE A 366 -16.52 2.56 -12.82
CA PHE A 366 -16.56 3.67 -13.79
C PHE A 366 -15.71 4.90 -13.41
N ASN A 367 -14.63 4.70 -12.63
CA ASN A 367 -13.77 5.81 -12.23
C ASN A 367 -12.27 5.56 -12.43
N THR A 368 -11.87 4.50 -13.11
CA THR A 368 -10.46 4.23 -13.47
C THR A 368 -10.13 4.78 -14.85
N ASP A 369 -8.99 5.45 -14.98
CA ASP A 369 -8.47 5.88 -16.28
C ASP A 369 -8.32 4.69 -17.24
N LYS A 370 -8.74 4.86 -18.51
CA LYS A 370 -8.75 3.78 -19.51
C LYS A 370 -7.38 3.11 -19.69
N GLY A 371 -6.30 3.88 -19.63
CA GLY A 371 -4.95 3.35 -19.73
C GLY A 371 -4.62 2.44 -18.53
N LEU A 372 -5.02 2.84 -17.32
CA LEU A 372 -4.83 2.05 -16.11
C LEU A 372 -5.72 0.80 -16.08
N VAL A 373 -6.93 0.84 -16.63
CA VAL A 373 -7.77 -0.36 -16.76
C VAL A 373 -7.03 -1.44 -17.54
N THR A 374 -6.40 -1.08 -18.66
CA THR A 374 -5.63 -2.02 -19.47
C THR A 374 -4.36 -2.52 -18.75
N LEU A 375 -3.64 -1.62 -18.08
CA LEU A 375 -2.35 -1.93 -17.46
C LEU A 375 -2.49 -2.64 -16.12
N ALA A 376 -3.62 -2.49 -15.43
CA ALA A 376 -3.72 -2.89 -14.05
C ALA A 376 -5.02 -3.60 -13.67
N ASP A 377 -6.22 -3.14 -14.08
CA ASP A 377 -7.47 -3.81 -13.70
C ASP A 377 -7.65 -5.15 -14.43
N LYS A 378 -7.36 -5.23 -15.73
CA LYS A 378 -7.38 -6.51 -16.48
C LYS A 378 -6.45 -7.55 -15.85
N PRO A 379 -5.16 -7.28 -15.60
CA PRO A 379 -4.30 -8.21 -14.88
C PRO A 379 -4.78 -8.57 -13.48
N SER A 380 -5.49 -7.67 -12.78
CA SER A 380 -6.03 -7.96 -11.45
C SER A 380 -7.22 -8.93 -11.49
N ILE A 381 -8.10 -8.78 -12.49
CA ILE A 381 -9.19 -9.73 -12.76
C ILE A 381 -8.60 -11.11 -13.07
N GLU A 382 -7.63 -11.18 -13.98
CA GLU A 382 -6.93 -12.43 -14.34
C GLU A 382 -6.24 -13.07 -13.12
N GLN A 383 -5.58 -12.26 -12.28
CA GLN A 383 -4.93 -12.74 -11.06
C GLN A 383 -5.92 -13.40 -10.10
N GLY A 384 -7.10 -12.82 -9.91
CA GLY A 384 -8.16 -13.41 -9.10
C GLY A 384 -8.63 -14.77 -9.63
N ARG A 385 -8.79 -14.89 -10.95
CA ARG A 385 -9.19 -16.13 -11.65
C ARG A 385 -8.11 -17.22 -11.57
N VAL A 386 -6.86 -16.87 -11.86
CA VAL A 386 -5.72 -17.80 -11.76
C VAL A 386 -5.53 -18.30 -10.33
N ALA A 387 -5.78 -17.44 -9.34
CA ALA A 387 -5.74 -17.82 -7.94
C ALA A 387 -6.99 -18.59 -7.47
N GLN A 388 -7.98 -18.78 -8.32
CA GLN A 388 -9.25 -19.48 -8.02
C GLN A 388 -9.96 -18.88 -6.79
N LEU A 389 -10.04 -17.54 -6.73
CA LEU A 389 -10.71 -16.87 -5.63
C LEU A 389 -12.23 -17.12 -5.66
N ARG A 390 -12.82 -17.11 -4.47
CA ARG A 390 -14.27 -17.25 -4.28
C ARG A 390 -15.00 -15.98 -4.70
N SER A 391 -16.36 -16.09 -4.79
CA SER A 391 -17.20 -14.94 -5.09
C SER A 391 -17.12 -13.85 -4.01
N TYR A 392 -17.49 -12.64 -4.37
CA TYR A 392 -17.58 -11.51 -3.42
C TYR A 392 -18.46 -11.86 -2.20
N ASN A 393 -19.59 -12.55 -2.43
CA ASN A 393 -20.50 -12.98 -1.38
C ASN A 393 -19.84 -13.96 -0.37
N ASP A 394 -18.92 -14.80 -0.80
CA ASP A 394 -18.18 -15.71 0.09
C ASP A 394 -17.27 -14.94 1.05
N TYR A 395 -16.62 -13.88 0.56
CA TYR A 395 -15.80 -13.01 1.41
C TYR A 395 -16.63 -12.16 2.38
N ARG A 396 -17.85 -11.79 2.02
CA ARG A 396 -18.79 -11.18 2.98
C ARG A 396 -19.06 -12.09 4.15
N VAL A 397 -19.36 -13.38 3.86
CA VAL A 397 -19.58 -14.41 4.89
C VAL A 397 -18.32 -14.62 5.74
N LEU A 398 -17.12 -14.71 5.12
CA LEU A 398 -15.86 -14.79 5.83
C LEU A 398 -15.70 -13.65 6.86
N CYS A 399 -16.11 -12.45 6.49
CA CYS A 399 -16.06 -11.26 7.34
C CYS A 399 -17.23 -11.11 8.32
N GLY A 400 -18.08 -12.14 8.44
CA GLY A 400 -19.23 -12.14 9.34
C GLY A 400 -20.41 -11.27 8.88
N GLN A 401 -20.49 -10.99 7.57
CA GLN A 401 -21.58 -10.28 6.94
C GLN A 401 -22.55 -11.28 6.26
N SER A 402 -23.80 -10.89 6.09
CA SER A 402 -24.78 -11.70 5.37
C SER A 402 -24.50 -11.65 3.86
N ARG A 403 -24.82 -12.75 3.16
CA ARG A 403 -24.89 -12.75 1.69
C ARG A 403 -25.88 -11.73 1.19
N LEU A 404 -25.54 -11.07 0.10
CA LEU A 404 -26.46 -10.23 -0.66
C LEU A 404 -27.34 -11.12 -1.55
N LYS A 405 -28.55 -10.66 -1.86
CA LYS A 405 -29.53 -11.39 -2.67
C LYS A 405 -29.73 -10.79 -4.06
N SER A 406 -29.19 -9.58 -4.30
CA SER A 406 -29.31 -8.87 -5.57
C SER A 406 -28.19 -7.88 -5.77
N PHE A 407 -27.96 -7.46 -7.01
CA PHE A 407 -27.03 -6.37 -7.33
C PHE A 407 -27.44 -5.04 -6.66
N ARG A 408 -28.75 -4.80 -6.51
CA ARG A 408 -29.28 -3.62 -5.83
C ARG A 408 -28.92 -3.55 -4.34
N GLU A 409 -28.81 -4.71 -3.67
CA GLU A 409 -28.33 -4.76 -2.29
C GLU A 409 -26.83 -4.44 -2.19
N LEU A 410 -26.04 -4.75 -3.23
CA LEU A 410 -24.63 -4.37 -3.33
C LEU A 410 -24.49 -2.87 -3.59
N ASN A 411 -25.23 -2.36 -4.58
CA ASN A 411 -25.26 -0.94 -4.90
C ASN A 411 -26.63 -0.53 -5.43
N PRO A 412 -27.35 0.38 -4.73
CA PRO A 412 -28.69 0.82 -5.14
C PRO A 412 -28.71 1.78 -6.35
N ASP A 413 -27.54 2.13 -6.92
CA ASP A 413 -27.46 2.95 -8.13
C ASP A 413 -27.95 2.14 -9.34
N PRO A 414 -29.00 2.60 -10.07
CA PRO A 414 -29.56 1.84 -11.19
C PRO A 414 -28.57 1.58 -12.33
N GLY A 415 -27.60 2.51 -12.54
CA GLY A 415 -26.57 2.34 -13.56
C GLY A 415 -25.59 1.22 -13.21
N ILE A 416 -25.18 1.14 -11.94
CA ILE A 416 -24.34 0.05 -11.42
C ILE A 416 -25.10 -1.28 -11.46
N GLU A 417 -26.36 -1.31 -11.01
CA GLU A 417 -27.22 -2.51 -11.05
C GLU A 417 -27.33 -3.05 -12.48
N ALA A 418 -27.65 -2.19 -13.44
CA ALA A 418 -27.80 -2.57 -14.85
C ALA A 418 -26.47 -3.07 -15.44
N ALA A 419 -25.37 -2.39 -15.14
CA ALA A 419 -24.04 -2.77 -15.64
C ALA A 419 -23.58 -4.13 -15.11
N LEU A 420 -23.80 -4.41 -13.82
CA LEU A 420 -23.51 -5.71 -13.22
C LEU A 420 -24.39 -6.82 -13.81
N SER A 421 -25.69 -6.55 -14.01
CA SER A 421 -26.65 -7.50 -14.61
C SER A 421 -26.34 -7.82 -16.09
N ALA A 422 -25.62 -6.93 -16.78
CA ALA A 422 -25.19 -7.17 -18.15
C ALA A 422 -23.95 -8.09 -18.23
N VAL A 423 -23.26 -8.31 -17.11
CA VAL A 423 -22.00 -9.08 -17.04
C VAL A 423 -22.17 -10.38 -16.26
N TYR A 424 -23.01 -10.40 -15.22
CA TYR A 424 -23.22 -11.52 -14.31
C TYR A 424 -24.70 -11.92 -14.24
N ASP A 425 -24.98 -13.23 -14.19
CA ASP A 425 -26.35 -13.76 -14.08
C ASP A 425 -26.91 -13.56 -12.66
N SER A 426 -26.06 -13.64 -11.64
CA SER A 426 -26.46 -13.47 -10.25
C SER A 426 -25.43 -12.71 -9.42
N ILE A 427 -25.86 -12.23 -8.25
CA ILE A 427 -24.97 -11.58 -7.27
C ILE A 427 -23.91 -12.55 -6.71
N ASP A 428 -24.19 -13.86 -6.71
CA ASP A 428 -23.26 -14.88 -6.25
C ASP A 428 -22.14 -15.16 -7.27
N ASP A 429 -22.31 -14.72 -8.53
CA ASP A 429 -21.29 -14.83 -9.59
C ASP A 429 -20.31 -13.65 -9.61
N VAL A 430 -20.61 -12.58 -8.88
CA VAL A 430 -19.73 -11.40 -8.83
C VAL A 430 -18.37 -11.78 -8.26
N GLU A 431 -17.33 -11.58 -9.07
CA GLU A 431 -15.96 -11.85 -8.70
C GLU A 431 -15.53 -10.98 -7.51
N PHE A 432 -14.66 -11.52 -6.64
CA PHE A 432 -14.16 -10.80 -5.47
C PHE A 432 -13.66 -9.39 -5.82
N TYR A 433 -12.78 -9.29 -6.83
CA TYR A 433 -12.21 -8.00 -7.24
C TYR A 433 -13.26 -6.99 -7.66
N VAL A 434 -14.24 -7.40 -8.47
CA VAL A 434 -15.33 -6.52 -8.95
C VAL A 434 -16.20 -6.03 -7.79
N GLY A 435 -16.58 -6.94 -6.90
CA GLY A 435 -17.41 -6.60 -5.74
C GLY A 435 -16.78 -5.57 -4.81
N LEU A 436 -15.44 -5.55 -4.68
CA LEU A 436 -14.70 -4.55 -3.90
C LEU A 436 -14.94 -3.11 -4.38
N PHE A 437 -15.18 -2.91 -5.68
CA PHE A 437 -15.41 -1.59 -6.29
C PHE A 437 -16.90 -1.31 -6.51
N ALA A 438 -17.71 -2.35 -6.69
CA ALA A 438 -19.14 -2.21 -6.92
C ALA A 438 -19.89 -1.84 -5.63
N GLU A 439 -19.41 -2.24 -4.45
CA GLU A 439 -20.08 -1.99 -3.17
C GLU A 439 -20.24 -0.50 -2.88
N LYS A 440 -21.43 -0.10 -2.46
CA LYS A 440 -21.75 1.29 -2.13
C LYS A 440 -20.94 1.79 -0.93
N SER A 441 -20.11 2.79 -1.16
CA SER A 441 -19.39 3.51 -0.09
C SER A 441 -20.28 4.49 0.64
N GLY A 442 -20.06 4.66 1.95
CA GLY A 442 -20.64 5.74 2.75
C GLY A 442 -20.08 7.11 2.39
N VAL A 443 -20.69 8.17 2.92
CA VAL A 443 -20.30 9.57 2.61
C VAL A 443 -18.89 9.91 3.09
N ASN A 444 -18.47 9.35 4.24
CA ASN A 444 -17.15 9.61 4.83
C ASN A 444 -16.13 8.51 4.51
N ASP A 445 -16.53 7.48 3.77
CA ASP A 445 -15.69 6.32 3.51
C ASP A 445 -14.69 6.63 2.38
N VAL A 446 -13.42 6.31 2.61
CA VAL A 446 -12.39 6.33 1.57
C VAL A 446 -12.47 5.06 0.73
N LEU A 447 -12.84 3.94 1.36
CA LEU A 447 -12.95 2.61 0.77
C LEU A 447 -14.36 2.04 0.97
N PRO A 448 -14.85 1.19 0.05
CA PRO A 448 -16.09 0.43 0.26
C PRO A 448 -16.04 -0.42 1.54
N PRO A 449 -17.18 -0.74 2.17
CA PRO A 449 -17.24 -1.33 3.50
C PRO A 449 -16.50 -2.66 3.67
N LEU A 450 -16.63 -3.60 2.72
CA LEU A 450 -15.91 -4.88 2.81
C LEU A 450 -14.41 -4.67 2.60
N THR A 451 -14.03 -3.84 1.64
CA THR A 451 -12.62 -3.47 1.38
C THR A 451 -12.00 -2.87 2.62
N LEU A 452 -12.67 -1.90 3.25
CA LEU A 452 -12.22 -1.27 4.48
C LEU A 452 -12.02 -2.30 5.60
N LEU A 453 -12.97 -3.20 5.78
CA LEU A 453 -12.96 -4.22 6.82
C LEU A 453 -11.79 -5.20 6.63
N MET A 454 -11.59 -5.71 5.40
CA MET A 454 -10.52 -6.64 5.08
C MET A 454 -9.15 -5.97 5.16
N VAL A 455 -9.02 -4.75 4.64
CA VAL A 455 -7.77 -3.95 4.77
C VAL A 455 -7.41 -3.73 6.24
N ALA A 456 -8.39 -3.40 7.09
CA ALA A 456 -8.12 -3.18 8.52
C ALA A 456 -7.66 -4.47 9.23
N PHE A 457 -8.27 -5.62 8.93
CA PHE A 457 -7.82 -6.90 9.50
C PHE A 457 -6.39 -7.23 9.09
N ASP A 458 -6.13 -7.16 7.80
CA ASP A 458 -4.84 -7.52 7.23
C ASP A 458 -3.76 -6.53 7.67
N ALA A 459 -4.03 -5.23 7.63
CA ALA A 459 -3.04 -4.22 8.03
C ALA A 459 -2.57 -4.42 9.47
N PHE A 460 -3.49 -4.56 10.44
CA PHE A 460 -3.09 -4.75 11.84
C PHE A 460 -2.45 -6.11 12.09
N SER A 461 -3.02 -7.19 11.53
CA SER A 461 -2.46 -8.53 11.72
C SER A 461 -1.13 -8.75 10.99
N GLN A 462 -0.66 -7.78 10.23
CA GLN A 462 0.64 -7.81 9.54
C GLN A 462 1.62 -6.76 10.06
N ALA A 463 1.16 -5.57 10.42
CA ALA A 463 2.02 -4.55 11.01
C ALA A 463 2.46 -4.90 12.43
N LEU A 464 1.54 -5.41 13.25
CA LEU A 464 1.80 -5.69 14.67
C LEU A 464 2.67 -6.93 14.95
N PRO A 465 2.65 -8.02 14.12
CA PRO A 465 3.60 -9.12 14.26
C PRO A 465 5.01 -8.83 13.75
N ASN A 466 5.27 -7.62 13.20
CA ASN A 466 6.61 -7.26 12.75
C ASN A 466 7.64 -7.48 13.89
N PRO A 467 8.76 -8.17 13.63
CA PRO A 467 9.76 -8.50 14.66
C PRO A 467 10.26 -7.29 15.46
N LEU A 468 10.38 -6.11 14.83
CA LEU A 468 10.88 -4.88 15.46
C LEU A 468 9.94 -4.31 16.52
N VAL A 469 8.64 -4.65 16.51
CA VAL A 469 7.69 -4.23 17.54
C VAL A 469 7.36 -5.34 18.54
N SER A 470 8.11 -6.44 18.51
CA SER A 470 7.99 -7.49 19.53
C SER A 470 8.55 -7.04 20.89
N PRO A 471 8.01 -7.51 22.03
CA PRO A 471 8.41 -7.05 23.37
C PRO A 471 9.89 -7.20 23.71
N ARG A 472 10.58 -8.19 23.09
CA ARG A 472 12.01 -8.42 23.33
C ARG A 472 12.93 -7.58 22.45
N VAL A 473 12.42 -7.07 21.32
CA VAL A 473 13.19 -6.30 20.34
C VAL A 473 12.88 -4.81 20.45
N PHE A 474 11.65 -4.42 20.79
CA PHE A 474 11.23 -3.04 20.92
C PHE A 474 11.75 -2.42 22.22
N ASN A 475 13.03 -2.05 22.27
CA ASN A 475 13.69 -1.46 23.43
C ASN A 475 14.89 -0.57 23.01
N GLU A 476 15.42 0.18 23.96
CA GLU A 476 16.52 1.12 23.72
C GLU A 476 17.81 0.42 23.27
N THR A 477 18.08 -0.81 23.69
CA THR A 477 19.26 -1.55 23.26
C THR A 477 19.24 -1.82 21.76
N THR A 478 18.07 -2.15 21.20
CA THR A 478 17.91 -2.39 19.75
C THR A 478 18.07 -1.12 18.92
N PHE A 479 17.50 0.00 19.39
CA PHE A 479 17.44 1.24 18.60
C PHE A 479 18.52 2.25 18.97
N SER A 480 19.29 2.04 20.04
CA SER A 480 20.12 3.04 20.73
C SER A 480 19.30 4.15 21.40
N ALA A 481 19.92 4.97 22.23
CA ALA A 481 19.22 6.09 22.89
C ALA A 481 18.70 7.12 21.87
N VAL A 482 19.46 7.39 20.80
CA VAL A 482 19.01 8.27 19.70
C VAL A 482 17.80 7.70 18.97
N GLY A 483 17.87 6.45 18.55
CA GLY A 483 16.79 5.79 17.84
C GLY A 483 15.57 5.57 18.72
N TRP A 484 15.76 5.25 20.00
CA TRP A 484 14.68 5.07 20.97
C TRP A 484 13.82 6.34 21.11
N LYS A 485 14.46 7.50 21.11
CA LYS A 485 13.75 8.77 21.07
C LYS A 485 12.94 8.91 19.78
N ILE A 486 13.55 8.65 18.62
CA ILE A 486 12.87 8.77 17.31
C ILE A 486 11.65 7.85 17.21
N VAL A 487 11.76 6.57 17.60
CA VAL A 487 10.65 5.61 17.48
C VAL A 487 9.51 5.85 18.49
N ASN A 488 9.76 6.60 19.57
CA ASN A 488 8.74 6.97 20.55
C ASN A 488 8.10 8.34 20.28
N ASP A 489 8.71 9.19 19.46
CA ASP A 489 8.12 10.47 19.05
C ASP A 489 6.98 10.25 18.04
N ASP A 490 6.07 11.21 17.95
CA ASP A 490 5.05 11.24 16.90
C ASP A 490 5.73 11.34 15.53
N GLN A 491 5.26 10.56 14.56
CA GLN A 491 5.81 10.50 13.21
C GLN A 491 4.69 10.65 12.18
N ARG A 492 4.83 11.63 11.30
CA ARG A 492 3.91 11.89 10.19
C ARG A 492 4.70 12.15 8.92
N ILE A 493 4.08 11.97 7.78
CA ILE A 493 4.69 12.29 6.47
C ILE A 493 5.10 13.77 6.43
N SER A 494 4.27 14.68 6.97
CA SER A 494 4.61 16.11 7.06
C SER A 494 5.90 16.36 7.85
N ASP A 495 6.11 15.64 8.96
CA ASP A 495 7.29 15.81 9.81
C ASP A 495 8.56 15.33 9.07
N LEU A 496 8.44 14.20 8.34
CA LEU A 496 9.52 13.71 7.49
C LEU A 496 9.87 14.71 6.39
N VAL A 497 8.86 15.26 5.72
CA VAL A 497 9.08 16.26 4.66
C VAL A 497 9.79 17.49 5.22
N HIS A 498 9.31 18.06 6.31
CA HIS A 498 9.93 19.27 6.92
C HIS A 498 11.39 19.03 7.36
N ARG A 499 11.73 17.82 7.83
CA ARG A 499 13.12 17.49 8.23
C ARG A 499 14.07 17.26 7.05
N ASN A 500 13.54 16.92 5.88
CA ASN A 500 14.33 16.42 4.75
C ASN A 500 14.24 17.29 3.48
N VAL A 501 13.62 18.45 3.61
CA VAL A 501 13.50 19.45 2.54
C VAL A 501 14.17 20.75 3.01
N PRO A 502 14.93 21.45 2.15
CA PRO A 502 15.52 22.74 2.51
C PRO A 502 14.47 23.72 3.04
N GLU A 503 14.83 24.53 4.04
CA GLU A 503 13.92 25.48 4.69
C GLU A 503 13.25 26.42 3.68
N SER A 504 13.99 26.84 2.64
CA SER A 504 13.50 27.71 1.57
C SER A 504 12.44 27.08 0.67
N SER A 505 12.32 25.74 0.66
CA SER A 505 11.36 24.98 -0.16
C SER A 505 10.39 24.15 0.67
N GLN A 506 10.32 24.40 1.97
CA GLN A 506 9.38 23.69 2.86
C GLN A 506 7.92 24.03 2.51
N PRO A 507 7.08 23.00 2.23
CA PRO A 507 5.68 23.22 1.94
C PRO A 507 4.91 23.61 3.20
N SER A 508 3.97 24.56 3.07
CA SER A 508 3.08 24.95 4.15
C SER A 508 2.01 23.91 4.50
N PHE A 509 1.74 22.99 3.57
CA PHE A 509 0.74 21.94 3.73
C PHE A 509 1.20 20.63 3.09
N VAL A 510 1.28 19.58 3.91
CA VAL A 510 1.51 18.20 3.48
C VAL A 510 0.54 17.30 4.24
N SER A 511 -0.34 16.60 3.53
CA SER A 511 -1.35 15.77 4.17
C SER A 511 -1.95 14.73 3.21
N LEU A 512 -2.28 13.56 3.74
CA LEU A 512 -3.12 12.56 3.07
C LEU A 512 -4.57 13.03 2.93
N THR A 513 -4.99 13.96 3.80
CA THR A 513 -6.36 14.47 3.88
C THR A 513 -6.43 15.85 3.23
N ARG A 514 -7.45 16.06 2.39
CA ARG A 514 -7.69 17.33 1.70
C ARG A 514 -7.86 18.47 2.70
N GLN A 515 -7.29 19.62 2.36
CA GLN A 515 -7.47 20.85 3.16
C GLN A 515 -8.95 21.20 3.24
N GLY A 516 -9.42 21.53 4.43
CA GLY A 516 -10.82 21.88 4.66
C GLY A 516 -11.80 20.69 4.74
N TYR A 517 -11.35 19.44 4.60
CA TYR A 517 -12.22 18.29 4.79
C TYR A 517 -12.89 18.31 6.17
N ARG A 518 -14.20 18.15 6.18
CA ARG A 518 -15.00 17.99 7.40
C ARG A 518 -15.83 16.72 7.28
N ARG A 519 -15.76 15.91 8.30
CA ARG A 519 -16.62 14.73 8.41
C ARG A 519 -18.08 15.15 8.50
N VAL A 520 -18.94 14.56 7.68
CA VAL A 520 -20.39 14.83 7.62
C VAL A 520 -21.15 13.99 8.64
#